data_885634ec2e09c54c7bf8fe139005353b
#
_entry.id   885634ec2e09c54c7bf8fe139005353b
#
_cell.length_a   1.000
_cell.length_b   1.000
_cell.length_c   1.000
_cell.angle_alpha   90.00
_cell.angle_beta   90.00
_cell.angle_gamma   90.00
#
_symmetry.space_group_name_H-M   'P 1'
#
loop_
_entity.id
_entity.type
_entity.pdbx_description
1 polymer ?
#
loop_
_entity_poly.entity_id
_entity_poly.type
_entity_poly.pdbx_seq_one_letter_code
_entity_poly.pdbx_strand_id
1 'polypeptide(L)'
;NTYTDAPEAHRDSISAHLEYFAQLDRDWTNVVVSGSKSDFQRYIEQHPNSPFCQVAQHKIDSIDWSRADAANTLEAVQLYLEQHPDGEHFDEATDKMKMLNANTVTPEDKILVGTVFDGLFQSLNNRDENGLMNSFSPLIAKFLGKANATRSDVVTFMHKIYKSDVASMNWMSLEDYAITKKEVGDQQYEYTVVFSGLQKVEHTDNSSSETRFRFNAKVNPDGRITELNMTKILE
;
A
#
# COMPACT_ATOMS: atom_id res chain seq x y z
N ASN A 1 -24.70 -50.92 -34.13
CA ASN A 1 -24.53 -52.05 -35.05
C ASN A 1 -23.53 -51.85 -36.19
N THR A 2 -23.00 -50.65 -36.40
CA THR A 2 -21.98 -50.37 -37.42
C THR A 2 -20.53 -50.66 -36.94
N TYR A 3 -20.36 -50.92 -35.66
CA TYR A 3 -19.03 -51.16 -35.07
C TYR A 3 -18.47 -52.58 -35.36
N THR A 4 -19.33 -53.57 -35.55
CA THR A 4 -18.95 -54.96 -35.78
C THR A 4 -18.44 -55.24 -37.22
N ASP A 5 -18.74 -54.34 -38.17
CA ASP A 5 -18.38 -54.52 -39.58
C ASP A 5 -17.13 -53.74 -40.01
N ALA A 6 -16.49 -52.98 -39.05
CA ALA A 6 -15.26 -52.25 -39.31
C ALA A 6 -14.05 -53.21 -39.35
N PRO A 7 -13.01 -52.91 -40.19
CA PRO A 7 -11.75 -53.66 -40.17
C PRO A 7 -11.14 -53.71 -38.76
N GLU A 8 -10.46 -54.78 -38.40
CA GLU A 8 -9.91 -55.02 -37.05
C GLU A 8 -9.05 -53.85 -36.55
N ALA A 9 -8.18 -53.33 -37.42
CA ALA A 9 -7.36 -52.14 -37.11
C ALA A 9 -8.19 -50.87 -36.76
N HIS A 10 -9.36 -50.69 -37.36
CA HIS A 10 -10.28 -49.60 -37.02
C HIS A 10 -10.99 -49.82 -35.68
N ARG A 11 -11.35 -51.09 -35.38
CA ARG A 11 -11.95 -51.45 -34.08
C ARG A 11 -10.98 -51.23 -32.94
N ASP A 12 -9.72 -51.64 -33.11
CA ASP A 12 -8.65 -51.44 -32.12
C ASP A 12 -8.40 -49.94 -31.86
N SER A 13 -8.34 -49.13 -32.94
CA SER A 13 -8.19 -47.68 -32.84
C SER A 13 -9.37 -47.02 -32.10
N ILE A 14 -10.61 -47.43 -32.41
CA ILE A 14 -11.80 -46.89 -31.73
C ILE A 14 -11.82 -47.32 -30.27
N SER A 15 -11.46 -48.55 -29.96
CA SER A 15 -11.39 -49.05 -28.57
C SER A 15 -10.34 -48.27 -27.77
N ALA A 16 -9.15 -48.02 -28.33
CA ALA A 16 -8.12 -47.23 -27.68
C ALA A 16 -8.57 -45.76 -27.40
N HIS A 17 -9.30 -45.16 -28.35
CA HIS A 17 -9.87 -43.85 -28.13
C HIS A 17 -10.93 -43.81 -27.03
N LEU A 18 -11.82 -44.79 -26.99
CA LEU A 18 -12.84 -44.90 -25.95
C LEU A 18 -12.22 -45.10 -24.57
N GLU A 19 -11.19 -45.94 -24.47
CA GLU A 19 -10.42 -46.14 -23.23
C GLU A 19 -9.73 -44.84 -22.78
N TYR A 20 -9.13 -44.10 -23.72
CA TYR A 20 -8.51 -42.82 -23.44
C TYR A 20 -9.51 -41.82 -22.88
N PHE A 21 -10.69 -41.62 -23.50
CA PHE A 21 -11.72 -40.73 -23.00
C PHE A 21 -12.29 -41.19 -21.66
N ALA A 22 -12.48 -42.48 -21.46
CA ALA A 22 -12.93 -43.01 -20.18
C ALA A 22 -11.90 -42.79 -19.07
N GLN A 23 -10.61 -42.80 -19.39
CA GLN A 23 -9.55 -42.47 -18.45
C GLN A 23 -9.54 -40.97 -18.13
N LEU A 24 -9.66 -40.07 -19.14
CA LEU A 24 -9.80 -38.64 -18.94
C LEU A 24 -10.96 -38.29 -17.99
N ASP A 25 -12.13 -38.92 -18.17
CA ASP A 25 -13.29 -38.70 -17.32
C ASP A 25 -13.04 -39.14 -15.88
N ARG A 26 -12.38 -40.29 -15.69
CA ARG A 26 -12.03 -40.76 -14.33
C ARG A 26 -11.04 -39.80 -13.65
N ASP A 27 -9.98 -39.42 -14.38
CA ASP A 27 -8.95 -38.51 -13.86
C ASP A 27 -9.57 -37.14 -13.52
N TRP A 28 -10.41 -36.61 -14.40
CA TRP A 28 -11.17 -35.38 -14.14
C TRP A 28 -12.06 -35.47 -12.90
N THR A 29 -12.82 -36.55 -12.78
CA THR A 29 -13.68 -36.80 -11.61
C THR A 29 -12.88 -36.77 -10.31
N ASN A 30 -11.72 -37.46 -10.29
CA ASN A 30 -10.83 -37.50 -9.14
C ASN A 30 -10.32 -36.10 -8.75
N VAL A 31 -9.93 -35.29 -9.74
CA VAL A 31 -9.45 -33.91 -9.55
C VAL A 31 -10.55 -33.01 -9.01
N VAL A 32 -11.77 -33.13 -9.55
CA VAL A 32 -12.95 -32.37 -9.06
C VAL A 32 -13.30 -32.73 -7.62
N VAL A 33 -13.24 -34.01 -7.27
CA VAL A 33 -13.50 -34.49 -5.91
C VAL A 33 -12.45 -33.99 -4.92
N SER A 34 -11.16 -33.97 -5.34
CA SER A 34 -10.08 -33.38 -4.54
C SER A 34 -10.26 -31.88 -4.33
N GLY A 35 -10.65 -31.15 -5.38
CA GLY A 35 -10.85 -29.71 -5.36
C GLY A 35 -9.59 -28.89 -5.07
N SER A 36 -8.40 -29.52 -5.08
CA SER A 36 -7.16 -28.82 -4.77
C SER A 36 -6.54 -28.13 -6.00
N LYS A 37 -5.97 -26.91 -5.81
CA LYS A 37 -5.24 -26.19 -6.86
C LYS A 37 -4.15 -27.06 -7.50
N SER A 38 -3.38 -27.79 -6.69
CA SER A 38 -2.29 -28.64 -7.16
C SER A 38 -2.76 -29.79 -8.04
N ASP A 39 -3.94 -30.35 -7.77
CA ASP A 39 -4.48 -31.43 -8.58
C ASP A 39 -5.05 -30.91 -9.90
N PHE A 40 -5.68 -29.74 -9.93
CA PHE A 40 -6.06 -29.08 -11.17
C PHE A 40 -4.85 -28.74 -12.04
N GLN A 41 -3.76 -28.21 -11.46
CA GLN A 41 -2.51 -27.93 -12.17
C GLN A 41 -1.91 -29.20 -12.77
N ARG A 42 -1.79 -30.25 -11.96
CA ARG A 42 -1.28 -31.55 -12.42
C ARG A 42 -2.13 -32.12 -13.55
N TYR A 43 -3.45 -31.99 -13.49
CA TYR A 43 -4.33 -32.46 -14.56
C TYR A 43 -4.06 -31.73 -15.87
N ILE A 44 -3.91 -30.40 -15.85
CA ILE A 44 -3.58 -29.63 -17.06
C ILE A 44 -2.23 -30.07 -17.65
N GLU A 45 -1.22 -30.30 -16.80
CA GLU A 45 0.11 -30.76 -17.23
C GLU A 45 0.07 -32.17 -17.87
N GLN A 46 -0.71 -33.07 -17.27
CA GLN A 46 -0.83 -34.43 -17.75
C GLN A 46 -1.74 -34.59 -18.98
N HIS A 47 -2.72 -33.72 -19.13
CA HIS A 47 -3.75 -33.77 -20.14
C HIS A 47 -3.91 -32.43 -20.90
N PRO A 48 -2.86 -31.87 -21.54
CA PRO A 48 -2.87 -30.52 -22.11
C PRO A 48 -3.91 -30.29 -23.22
N ASN A 49 -4.38 -31.38 -23.86
CA ASN A 49 -5.40 -31.33 -24.90
C ASN A 49 -6.80 -31.73 -24.39
N SER A 50 -6.98 -31.88 -23.09
CA SER A 50 -8.28 -32.22 -22.51
C SER A 50 -9.29 -31.05 -22.64
N PRO A 51 -10.56 -31.33 -22.96
CA PRO A 51 -11.60 -30.33 -22.97
C PRO A 51 -11.86 -29.73 -21.58
N PHE A 52 -11.37 -30.37 -20.50
CA PHE A 52 -11.52 -29.89 -19.13
C PHE A 52 -10.42 -28.91 -18.69
N CYS A 53 -9.36 -28.68 -19.49
CA CYS A 53 -8.27 -27.78 -19.12
C CYS A 53 -8.78 -26.35 -18.83
N GLN A 54 -9.70 -25.82 -19.63
CA GLN A 54 -10.27 -24.50 -19.39
C GLN A 54 -11.04 -24.47 -18.09
N VAL A 55 -11.84 -25.49 -17.80
CA VAL A 55 -12.58 -25.58 -16.53
C VAL A 55 -11.62 -25.68 -15.35
N ALA A 56 -10.53 -26.43 -15.48
CA ALA A 56 -9.49 -26.51 -14.45
C ALA A 56 -8.83 -25.14 -14.20
N GLN A 57 -8.54 -24.38 -15.26
CA GLN A 57 -8.00 -23.01 -15.14
C GLN A 57 -8.95 -22.08 -14.39
N HIS A 58 -10.27 -22.09 -14.72
CA HIS A 58 -11.29 -21.33 -13.98
C HIS A 58 -11.38 -21.72 -12.51
N LYS A 59 -11.21 -23.02 -12.19
CA LYS A 59 -11.19 -23.48 -10.80
C LYS A 59 -9.95 -22.96 -10.05
N ILE A 60 -8.78 -22.97 -10.71
CA ILE A 60 -7.55 -22.41 -10.14
C ILE A 60 -7.72 -20.92 -9.86
N ASP A 61 -8.24 -20.16 -10.84
CA ASP A 61 -8.53 -18.72 -10.69
C ASP A 61 -9.44 -18.44 -9.48
N SER A 62 -10.57 -19.14 -9.40
CA SER A 62 -11.51 -19.01 -8.29
C SER A 62 -10.90 -19.36 -6.92
N ILE A 63 -10.01 -20.36 -6.85
CA ILE A 63 -9.30 -20.74 -5.62
C ILE A 63 -8.32 -19.64 -5.22
N ASP A 64 -7.56 -19.10 -6.16
CA ASP A 64 -6.57 -18.06 -5.90
C ASP A 64 -7.25 -16.74 -5.49
N TRP A 65 -8.35 -16.38 -6.16
CA TRP A 65 -9.16 -15.23 -5.74
C TRP A 65 -9.73 -15.41 -4.33
N SER A 66 -10.34 -16.54 -4.03
CA SER A 66 -10.87 -16.82 -2.70
C SER A 66 -9.82 -16.70 -1.60
N ARG A 67 -8.57 -17.12 -1.86
CA ARG A 67 -7.45 -16.95 -0.93
C ARG A 67 -7.04 -15.51 -0.78
N ALA A 68 -6.91 -14.78 -1.89
CA ALA A 68 -6.54 -13.37 -1.88
C ALA A 68 -7.58 -12.50 -1.17
N ASP A 69 -8.87 -12.75 -1.45
CA ASP A 69 -9.98 -12.05 -0.82
C ASP A 69 -10.05 -12.31 0.69
N ALA A 70 -9.88 -13.56 1.11
CA ALA A 70 -9.85 -13.95 2.52
C ALA A 70 -8.63 -13.39 3.27
N ALA A 71 -7.46 -13.29 2.63
CA ALA A 71 -6.26 -12.68 3.19
C ALA A 71 -6.44 -11.18 3.43
N ASN A 72 -7.21 -10.50 2.56
CA ASN A 72 -7.58 -9.10 2.66
C ASN A 72 -6.36 -8.16 2.85
N THR A 73 -5.26 -8.43 2.13
CA THR A 73 -4.02 -7.61 2.11
C THR A 73 -3.69 -7.15 0.71
N LEU A 74 -2.98 -6.02 0.59
CA LEU A 74 -2.53 -5.48 -0.70
C LEU A 74 -1.67 -6.50 -1.46
N GLU A 75 -0.74 -7.14 -0.76
CA GLU A 75 0.20 -8.10 -1.33
C GLU A 75 -0.54 -9.31 -1.93
N ALA A 76 -1.56 -9.83 -1.22
CA ALA A 76 -2.32 -11.00 -1.68
C ALA A 76 -3.17 -10.67 -2.92
N VAL A 77 -3.82 -9.50 -2.93
CA VAL A 77 -4.63 -9.06 -4.08
C VAL A 77 -3.75 -8.70 -5.27
N GLN A 78 -2.61 -8.05 -5.04
CA GLN A 78 -1.63 -7.77 -6.10
C GLN A 78 -1.10 -9.06 -6.74
N LEU A 79 -0.72 -10.04 -5.92
CA LEU A 79 -0.26 -11.35 -6.41
C LEU A 79 -1.31 -12.05 -7.28
N TYR A 80 -2.59 -11.98 -6.89
CA TYR A 80 -3.68 -12.52 -7.70
C TYR A 80 -3.75 -11.81 -9.06
N LEU A 81 -3.74 -10.49 -9.11
CA LEU A 81 -3.80 -9.71 -10.36
C LEU A 81 -2.61 -10.00 -11.30
N GLU A 82 -1.41 -10.23 -10.73
CA GLU A 82 -0.21 -10.61 -11.50
C GLU A 82 -0.31 -12.02 -12.07
N GLN A 83 -0.90 -12.97 -11.35
CA GLN A 83 -1.04 -14.35 -11.77
C GLN A 83 -2.23 -14.58 -12.73
N HIS A 84 -3.26 -13.75 -12.63
CA HIS A 84 -4.50 -13.86 -13.38
C HIS A 84 -4.88 -12.54 -14.08
N PRO A 85 -4.05 -12.04 -15.03
CA PRO A 85 -4.31 -10.75 -15.70
C PRO A 85 -5.60 -10.73 -16.53
N ASP A 86 -6.06 -11.92 -16.97
CA ASP A 86 -7.33 -12.12 -17.69
C ASP A 86 -8.32 -12.98 -16.85
N GLY A 87 -8.16 -13.00 -15.54
CA GLY A 87 -8.97 -13.79 -14.62
C GLY A 87 -10.42 -13.33 -14.52
N GLU A 88 -11.32 -14.23 -14.15
CA GLU A 88 -12.76 -13.92 -13.98
C GLU A 88 -13.02 -12.88 -12.90
N HIS A 89 -12.13 -12.76 -11.90
CA HIS A 89 -12.24 -11.83 -10.77
C HIS A 89 -11.32 -10.61 -10.90
N PHE A 90 -10.79 -10.32 -12.10
CA PHE A 90 -9.85 -9.22 -12.30
C PHE A 90 -10.43 -7.85 -11.89
N ASP A 91 -11.66 -7.56 -12.30
CA ASP A 91 -12.32 -6.28 -11.97
C ASP A 91 -12.59 -6.19 -10.45
N GLU A 92 -13.08 -7.27 -9.85
CA GLU A 92 -13.35 -7.38 -8.42
C GLU A 92 -12.06 -7.21 -7.58
N ALA A 93 -10.97 -7.84 -8.01
CA ALA A 93 -9.66 -7.70 -7.41
C ALA A 93 -9.11 -6.28 -7.53
N THR A 94 -9.31 -5.64 -8.68
CA THR A 94 -8.91 -4.25 -8.92
C THR A 94 -9.65 -3.29 -7.99
N ASP A 95 -10.95 -3.46 -7.82
CA ASP A 95 -11.75 -2.64 -6.90
C ASP A 95 -11.36 -2.90 -5.43
N LYS A 96 -11.10 -4.15 -5.07
CA LYS A 96 -10.55 -4.52 -3.75
C LYS A 96 -9.20 -3.86 -3.49
N MET A 97 -8.30 -3.85 -4.48
CA MET A 97 -7.00 -3.17 -4.40
C MET A 97 -7.15 -1.68 -4.11
N LYS A 98 -8.03 -0.98 -4.83
CA LYS A 98 -8.32 0.44 -4.60
C LYS A 98 -8.81 0.70 -3.17
N MET A 99 -9.75 -0.12 -2.70
CA MET A 99 -10.30 -0.01 -1.34
C MET A 99 -9.24 -0.25 -0.27
N LEU A 100 -8.37 -1.25 -0.45
CA LEU A 100 -7.27 -1.53 0.48
C LEU A 100 -6.24 -0.40 0.47
N ASN A 101 -5.86 0.13 -0.71
CA ASN A 101 -4.96 1.28 -0.84
C ASN A 101 -5.50 2.53 -0.14
N ALA A 102 -6.81 2.77 -0.20
CA ALA A 102 -7.43 3.91 0.46
C ALA A 102 -7.30 3.87 1.99
N ASN A 103 -7.19 2.67 2.58
CA ASN A 103 -7.22 2.47 4.04
C ASN A 103 -5.90 1.98 4.65
N THR A 104 -4.95 1.54 3.83
CA THR A 104 -3.67 0.97 4.30
C THR A 104 -2.52 1.94 4.05
N VAL A 105 -1.80 2.30 5.11
CA VAL A 105 -0.56 3.10 5.00
C VAL A 105 0.56 2.21 4.47
N THR A 106 1.03 2.52 3.26
CA THR A 106 2.09 1.77 2.58
C THR A 106 3.49 2.24 3.01
N PRO A 107 4.56 1.49 2.68
CA PRO A 107 5.94 1.97 2.86
C PRO A 107 6.21 3.29 2.15
N GLU A 108 5.65 3.50 0.96
CA GLU A 108 5.78 4.73 0.16
C GLU A 108 5.12 5.92 0.86
N ASP A 109 3.94 5.72 1.48
CA ASP A 109 3.27 6.74 2.30
C ASP A 109 4.17 7.17 3.47
N LYS A 110 4.84 6.22 4.12
CA LYS A 110 5.77 6.51 5.24
C LYS A 110 6.99 7.30 4.78
N ILE A 111 7.55 6.96 3.63
CA ILE A 111 8.68 7.68 3.02
C ILE A 111 8.25 9.11 2.68
N LEU A 112 7.08 9.28 2.05
CA LEU A 112 6.54 10.60 1.71
C LEU A 112 6.38 11.46 2.97
N VAL A 113 5.73 10.94 4.00
CA VAL A 113 5.53 11.65 5.27
C VAL A 113 6.86 11.99 5.93
N GLY A 114 7.80 11.04 6.00
CA GLY A 114 9.14 11.26 6.54
C GLY A 114 9.85 12.40 5.82
N THR A 115 9.85 12.37 4.48
CA THR A 115 10.48 13.41 3.65
C THR A 115 9.89 14.81 3.89
N VAL A 116 8.57 14.91 4.10
CA VAL A 116 7.90 16.20 4.40
C VAL A 116 8.43 16.80 5.71
N PHE A 117 8.53 15.99 6.77
CA PHE A 117 8.98 16.51 8.08
C PHE A 117 10.49 16.69 8.17
N ASP A 118 11.27 15.89 7.47
CA ASP A 118 12.72 16.11 7.32
C ASP A 118 12.98 17.44 6.62
N GLY A 119 12.26 17.75 5.53
CA GLY A 119 12.33 19.03 4.84
C GLY A 119 11.93 20.22 5.73
N LEU A 120 10.86 20.06 6.54
CA LEU A 120 10.44 21.03 7.53
C LEU A 120 11.57 21.33 8.54
N PHE A 121 12.11 20.28 9.17
CA PHE A 121 13.16 20.44 10.18
C PHE A 121 14.47 20.95 9.59
N GLN A 122 14.85 20.50 8.41
CA GLN A 122 16.01 21.04 7.71
C GLN A 122 15.86 22.54 7.43
N SER A 123 14.68 22.98 6.99
CA SER A 123 14.39 24.39 6.75
C SER A 123 14.46 25.22 8.04
N LEU A 124 13.90 24.69 9.15
CA LEU A 124 14.01 25.31 10.47
C LEU A 124 15.48 25.43 10.92
N ASN A 125 16.25 24.34 10.83
CA ASN A 125 17.63 24.28 11.26
C ASN A 125 18.53 25.25 10.50
N ASN A 126 18.28 25.41 9.19
CA ASN A 126 19.04 26.29 8.29
C ASN A 126 18.51 27.72 8.25
N ARG A 127 17.42 28.05 8.99
CA ARG A 127 16.70 29.33 8.91
C ARG A 127 16.28 29.69 7.48
N ASP A 128 15.92 28.65 6.68
CA ASP A 128 15.48 28.80 5.31
C ASP A 128 13.98 29.13 5.25
N GLU A 129 13.67 30.43 5.11
CA GLU A 129 12.28 30.90 5.02
C GLU A 129 11.56 30.33 3.80
N ASN A 130 12.23 30.21 2.65
CA ASN A 130 11.62 29.71 1.43
C ASN A 130 11.32 28.20 1.53
N GLY A 131 12.26 27.42 2.01
CA GLY A 131 12.05 25.99 2.28
C GLY A 131 10.94 25.77 3.27
N LEU A 132 10.92 26.57 4.37
CA LEU A 132 9.89 26.50 5.38
C LEU A 132 8.51 26.84 4.80
N MET A 133 8.37 27.90 4.02
CA MET A 133 7.11 28.25 3.35
C MET A 133 6.67 27.18 2.37
N ASN A 134 7.61 26.52 1.68
CA ASN A 134 7.30 25.45 0.73
C ASN A 134 6.88 24.13 1.39
N SER A 135 7.24 23.92 2.64
CA SER A 135 6.76 22.77 3.43
C SER A 135 5.27 22.84 3.72
N PHE A 136 4.68 24.05 3.67
CA PHE A 136 3.27 24.26 3.96
C PHE A 136 2.42 24.53 2.71
N SER A 137 1.17 24.11 2.76
CA SER A 137 0.15 24.49 1.78
C SER A 137 -0.05 26.01 1.77
N PRO A 138 -0.45 26.62 0.63
CA PRO A 138 -0.91 28.01 0.59
C PRO A 138 -2.05 28.31 1.57
N LEU A 139 -2.91 27.30 1.81
CA LEU A 139 -4.01 27.34 2.77
C LEU A 139 -3.64 26.44 3.95
N ILE A 140 -3.35 27.05 5.10
CA ILE A 140 -3.02 26.37 6.36
C ILE A 140 -4.24 26.47 7.28
N ALA A 141 -4.93 25.33 7.46
CA ALA A 141 -6.14 25.30 8.28
C ALA A 141 -5.84 25.61 9.75
N LYS A 142 -4.69 25.10 10.27
CA LYS A 142 -4.28 25.32 11.64
C LYS A 142 -2.76 25.28 11.82
N PHE A 143 -2.21 26.27 12.51
CA PHE A 143 -0.80 26.31 12.89
C PHE A 143 -0.61 26.78 14.33
N LEU A 144 -0.11 25.90 15.19
CA LEU A 144 0.17 26.17 16.62
C LEU A 144 -1.01 26.84 17.35
N GLY A 145 -2.21 26.31 17.11
CA GLY A 145 -3.45 26.81 17.70
C GLY A 145 -4.14 27.93 16.91
N LYS A 146 -3.45 28.63 15.99
CA LYS A 146 -4.04 29.64 15.11
C LYS A 146 -4.79 29.00 13.96
N ALA A 147 -6.09 29.24 13.82
CA ALA A 147 -6.87 28.83 12.65
C ALA A 147 -6.62 29.77 11.47
N ASN A 148 -6.78 29.25 10.24
CA ASN A 148 -6.57 29.99 8.99
C ASN A 148 -5.22 30.71 8.96
N ALA A 149 -4.16 30.00 9.34
CA ALA A 149 -2.82 30.54 9.35
C ALA A 149 -2.27 30.77 7.94
N THR A 150 -1.27 31.59 7.83
CA THR A 150 -0.57 31.89 6.58
C THR A 150 0.86 31.39 6.64
N ARG A 151 1.52 31.30 5.48
CA ARG A 151 2.95 30.99 5.39
C ARG A 151 3.81 32.05 6.14
N SER A 152 3.35 33.31 6.20
CA SER A 152 4.02 34.34 7.00
C SER A 152 3.95 34.08 8.50
N ASP A 153 2.90 33.43 8.98
CA ASP A 153 2.82 33.02 10.40
C ASP A 153 3.87 31.96 10.72
N VAL A 154 4.14 31.06 9.79
CA VAL A 154 5.15 30.02 9.95
C VAL A 154 6.56 30.62 9.99
N VAL A 155 6.86 31.57 9.11
CA VAL A 155 8.13 32.32 9.13
C VAL A 155 8.26 33.15 10.43
N THR A 156 7.19 33.80 10.86
CA THR A 156 7.16 34.53 12.14
C THR A 156 7.45 33.61 13.33
N PHE A 157 6.96 32.37 13.32
CA PHE A 157 7.29 31.37 14.34
C PHE A 157 8.78 31.06 14.34
N MET A 158 9.39 30.84 13.17
CA MET A 158 10.82 30.59 13.08
C MET A 158 11.65 31.75 13.66
N HIS A 159 11.31 32.98 13.33
CA HIS A 159 11.99 34.15 13.90
C HIS A 159 11.81 34.24 15.43
N LYS A 160 10.66 33.86 15.96
CA LYS A 160 10.41 33.87 17.41
C LYS A 160 11.22 32.85 18.21
N ILE A 161 11.50 31.67 17.62
CA ILE A 161 12.30 30.65 18.30
C ILE A 161 13.80 30.92 18.24
N TYR A 162 14.27 31.64 17.22
CA TYR A 162 15.67 32.09 17.08
C TYR A 162 15.88 33.43 17.75
N LYS A 163 15.84 33.42 19.09
CA LYS A 163 16.15 34.60 19.91
C LYS A 163 17.63 34.95 19.84
N SER A 164 17.97 36.15 20.33
CA SER A 164 19.37 36.67 20.33
C SER A 164 20.33 35.86 21.17
N ASP A 165 19.83 35.08 22.15
CA ASP A 165 20.60 34.17 23.00
C ASP A 165 20.79 32.77 22.42
N VAL A 166 20.19 32.49 21.27
CA VAL A 166 20.33 31.19 20.58
C VAL A 166 21.50 31.23 19.60
N ALA A 167 22.55 30.46 19.89
CA ALA A 167 23.71 30.30 19.01
C ALA A 167 23.40 29.31 17.87
N SER A 168 22.86 28.15 18.20
CA SER A 168 22.39 27.15 17.24
C SER A 168 21.14 26.43 17.73
N MET A 169 20.36 25.88 16.78
CA MET A 169 19.18 25.08 17.07
C MET A 169 19.10 23.93 16.08
N ASN A 170 18.83 22.75 16.59
CA ASN A 170 18.67 21.54 15.78
C ASN A 170 17.37 20.83 16.15
N TRP A 171 16.46 20.74 15.16
CA TRP A 171 15.24 19.96 15.21
C TRP A 171 15.46 18.63 14.49
N MET A 172 14.94 17.55 15.06
CA MET A 172 14.94 16.23 14.42
C MET A 172 13.69 15.46 14.77
N SER A 173 13.23 14.62 13.85
CA SER A 173 12.21 13.62 14.11
C SER A 173 12.80 12.45 14.90
N LEU A 174 11.99 11.84 15.79
CA LEU A 174 12.32 10.57 16.44
C LEU A 174 11.80 9.36 15.65
N GLU A 175 11.25 9.60 14.46
CA GLU A 175 10.77 8.59 13.49
C GLU A 175 9.66 7.65 14.03
N ASP A 176 9.03 8.00 15.15
CA ASP A 176 7.91 7.28 15.78
C ASP A 176 6.55 7.62 15.13
N TYR A 177 6.50 7.69 13.78
CA TYR A 177 5.34 8.12 13.04
C TYR A 177 4.15 7.18 13.20
N ALA A 178 3.06 7.68 13.79
CA ALA A 178 1.73 7.10 13.69
C ALA A 178 0.97 7.83 12.58
N ILE A 179 0.72 7.14 11.48
CA ILE A 179 0.11 7.70 10.27
C ILE A 179 -1.24 7.05 10.05
N THR A 180 -2.25 7.85 9.75
CA THR A 180 -3.51 7.43 9.15
C THR A 180 -3.70 8.16 7.84
N LYS A 181 -4.31 7.52 6.84
CA LYS A 181 -4.58 8.14 5.56
C LYS A 181 -6.05 8.09 5.23
N LYS A 182 -6.51 9.09 4.49
CA LYS A 182 -7.89 9.21 4.01
C LYS A 182 -7.86 9.62 2.55
N GLU A 183 -8.60 8.91 1.72
CA GLU A 183 -8.80 9.32 0.34
C GLU A 183 -9.69 10.58 0.28
N VAL A 184 -9.23 11.58 -0.44
CA VAL A 184 -9.91 12.88 -0.62
C VAL A 184 -10.21 13.19 -2.09
N GLY A 185 -9.74 12.36 -3.01
CA GLY A 185 -9.97 12.41 -4.45
C GLY A 185 -9.55 11.07 -5.07
N ASP A 186 -9.69 10.89 -6.38
CA ASP A 186 -9.29 9.66 -7.05
C ASP A 186 -7.80 9.39 -6.86
N GLN A 187 -7.46 8.40 -6.02
CA GLN A 187 -6.10 8.04 -5.62
C GLN A 187 -5.30 9.19 -4.99
N GLN A 188 -5.98 10.18 -4.44
CA GLN A 188 -5.37 11.29 -3.70
C GLN A 188 -5.65 11.13 -2.20
N TYR A 189 -4.61 11.22 -1.39
CA TYR A 189 -4.68 10.92 0.04
C TYR A 189 -4.24 12.11 0.90
N GLU A 190 -5.01 12.39 1.94
CA GLU A 190 -4.61 13.23 3.06
C GLU A 190 -4.09 12.33 4.19
N TYR A 191 -2.97 12.73 4.80
CA TYR A 191 -2.36 12.00 5.91
C TYR A 191 -2.55 12.77 7.21
N THR A 192 -3.03 12.09 8.24
CA THR A 192 -2.95 12.58 9.62
C THR A 192 -1.77 11.90 10.30
N VAL A 193 -0.86 12.69 10.84
CA VAL A 193 0.43 12.23 11.34
C VAL A 193 0.63 12.68 12.78
N VAL A 194 0.99 11.74 13.63
CA VAL A 194 1.39 12.01 15.02
C VAL A 194 2.77 11.42 15.24
N PHE A 195 3.71 12.23 15.74
CA PHE A 195 5.09 11.79 15.98
C PHE A 195 5.77 12.63 17.05
N SER A 196 6.92 12.18 17.51
CA SER A 196 7.77 12.91 18.46
C SER A 196 8.94 13.56 17.75
N GLY A 197 9.28 14.75 18.17
CA GLY A 197 10.47 15.45 17.72
C GLY A 197 11.29 15.99 18.88
N LEU A 198 12.56 16.16 18.63
CA LEU A 198 13.55 16.67 19.55
C LEU A 198 14.07 18.00 19.07
N GLN A 199 14.10 18.98 19.96
CA GLN A 199 14.76 20.26 19.77
C GLN A 199 15.99 20.32 20.67
N LYS A 200 17.17 20.55 20.09
CA LYS A 200 18.41 20.88 20.81
C LYS A 200 18.75 22.32 20.55
N VAL A 201 18.98 23.09 21.60
CA VAL A 201 19.36 24.52 21.52
C VAL A 201 20.68 24.71 22.23
N GLU A 202 21.62 25.34 21.52
CA GLU A 202 22.87 25.86 22.10
C GLU A 202 22.72 27.37 22.26
N HIS A 203 23.04 27.86 23.44
CA HIS A 203 22.96 29.29 23.75
C HIS A 203 24.31 29.98 23.64
N THR A 204 24.30 31.30 23.50
CA THR A 204 25.51 32.13 23.36
C THR A 204 26.41 32.12 24.61
N ASP A 205 25.90 31.69 25.76
CA ASP A 205 26.62 31.50 27.02
C ASP A 205 27.23 30.09 27.16
N ASN A 206 27.21 29.28 26.09
CA ASN A 206 27.61 27.88 26.02
C ASN A 206 26.75 26.90 26.83
N SER A 207 25.60 27.35 27.34
CA SER A 207 24.60 26.41 27.89
C SER A 207 23.84 25.71 26.76
N SER A 208 23.32 24.52 27.04
CA SER A 208 22.48 23.78 26.09
C SER A 208 21.19 23.31 26.73
N SER A 209 20.15 23.21 25.95
CA SER A 209 18.86 22.66 26.37
C SER A 209 18.33 21.68 25.33
N GLU A 210 17.62 20.68 25.83
CA GLU A 210 16.95 19.68 25.00
C GLU A 210 15.47 19.62 25.39
N THR A 211 14.59 19.63 24.40
CA THR A 211 13.14 19.59 24.64
C THR A 211 12.50 18.63 23.66
N ARG A 212 11.65 17.75 24.17
CA ARG A 212 10.83 16.84 23.34
C ARG A 212 9.45 17.43 23.12
N PHE A 213 8.95 17.24 21.89
CA PHE A 213 7.63 17.69 21.49
C PHE A 213 6.85 16.55 20.86
N ARG A 214 5.53 16.55 21.07
CA ARG A 214 4.57 15.75 20.34
C ARG A 214 3.97 16.62 19.24
N PHE A 215 4.12 16.18 18.00
CA PHE A 215 3.56 16.82 16.82
C PHE A 215 2.27 16.13 16.41
N ASN A 216 1.28 16.92 16.00
CA ASN A 216 0.05 16.49 15.34
C ASN A 216 -0.07 17.31 14.07
N ALA A 217 -0.11 16.65 12.92
CA ALA A 217 -0.08 17.30 11.62
C ALA A 217 -1.02 16.66 10.63
N LYS A 218 -1.38 17.42 9.59
CA LYS A 218 -1.98 16.90 8.37
C LYS A 218 -1.16 17.29 7.17
N VAL A 219 -1.04 16.34 6.23
CA VAL A 219 -0.31 16.49 4.96
C VAL A 219 -1.30 16.22 3.84
N ASN A 220 -1.41 17.15 2.89
CA ASN A 220 -2.29 17.01 1.73
C ASN A 220 -1.67 16.12 0.63
N PRO A 221 -2.43 15.79 -0.44
CA PRO A 221 -1.92 14.98 -1.55
C PRO A 221 -0.67 15.52 -2.25
N ASP A 222 -0.46 16.84 -2.19
CA ASP A 222 0.75 17.48 -2.77
C ASP A 222 2.00 17.34 -1.88
N GLY A 223 1.92 16.61 -0.76
CA GLY A 223 3.01 16.47 0.19
C GLY A 223 3.28 17.77 0.99
N ARG A 224 2.26 18.58 1.22
CA ARG A 224 2.39 19.86 1.96
C ARG A 224 1.56 19.84 3.24
N ILE A 225 2.11 20.44 4.30
CA ILE A 225 1.48 20.53 5.62
C ILE A 225 0.31 21.52 5.55
N THR A 226 -0.89 21.06 5.93
CA THR A 226 -2.11 21.85 6.05
C THR A 226 -2.49 22.15 7.49
N GLU A 227 -2.06 21.30 8.41
CA GLU A 227 -2.22 21.52 9.86
C GLU A 227 -0.94 21.10 10.58
N LEU A 228 -0.49 21.87 11.53
CA LEU A 228 0.59 21.52 12.45
C LEU A 228 0.32 22.08 13.83
N ASN A 229 0.35 21.20 14.81
CA ASN A 229 0.36 21.56 16.21
C ASN A 229 1.49 20.81 16.93
N MET A 230 2.05 21.43 17.97
CA MET A 230 3.06 20.77 18.80
C MET A 230 2.79 21.05 20.28
N THR A 231 3.10 20.05 21.11
CA THR A 231 2.94 20.14 22.56
C THR A 231 4.24 19.65 23.20
N LYS A 232 4.76 20.41 24.16
CA LYS A 232 5.95 19.99 24.93
C LYS A 232 5.61 18.74 25.74
N ILE A 233 6.48 17.73 25.66
CA ILE A 233 6.40 16.55 26.51
C ILE A 233 7.11 16.90 27.82
N LEU A 234 6.39 16.85 28.93
CA LEU A 234 6.94 16.99 30.27
C LEU A 234 7.42 15.62 30.73
N GLU A 235 8.69 15.50 31.05
CA GLU A 235 9.25 14.32 31.67
C GLU A 235 8.97 14.30 33.16
#